data_d89de5730e60faa381a08527770cf8f5
#
_entry.id   d89de5730e60faa381a08527770cf8f5
#
_cell.length_a   1.000
_cell.length_b   1.000
_cell.length_c   1.000
_cell.angle_alpha   90.00
_cell.angle_beta   90.00
_cell.angle_gamma   90.00
#
_symmetry.space_group_name_H-M   'P 1'
#
loop_
_entity.id
_entity.type
_entity.pdbx_description
1 polymer ?
#
loop_
_entity_poly.entity_id
_entity_poly.type
_entity_poly.pdbx_seq_one_letter_code
_entity_poly.pdbx_strand_id
1 'polypeptide(L)'
;MKAAVFHGPQKPLTIENVDIDTPLGREVLVRTVASGVCHSDLHFVDGYYPFPAPAVLGHEAAGIVEAVGPHVSEFAPGDHVIACLSVFCGHCDYCLTGKTYLCQTRPVRAKAEPPKLSWNGQPVNQFANLSAYAEKMLVHENGLVKIDDQMPLDRAALIGCGVTTGVGAVLNTARIEPGSTVAVFGAGGVGLAVIQGARIGGARMIVAVDTMESKFAKARELGATHTVNAKSDDAVKAIRALTGGGVDYAFEAIGLKLAAEQCFDCLRPGGTATVIGMIPVGQKIELDGPMFLREKKIQGCSMGSNRFKVDMPRYIDFYRQGRLKLDEMITRRGKLEDVNEAFRAMKAGEVARTVLMFD
;
A
#
# COMPACT_ATOMS: atom_id res chain seq x y z
N MET A 1 -11.86 -6.12 -22.48
CA MET A 1 -11.96 -5.08 -21.43
C MET A 1 -10.91 -4.02 -21.65
N LYS A 2 -11.20 -2.76 -21.27
CA LYS A 2 -10.16 -1.73 -21.26
C LYS A 2 -9.17 -1.95 -20.10
N ALA A 3 -7.88 -1.75 -20.36
CA ALA A 3 -6.81 -1.82 -19.37
C ALA A 3 -5.70 -0.82 -19.69
N ALA A 4 -5.02 -0.30 -18.67
CA ALA A 4 -3.81 0.49 -18.82
C ALA A 4 -2.59 -0.43 -18.89
N VAL A 5 -2.00 -0.56 -20.08
CA VAL A 5 -0.91 -1.49 -20.38
C VAL A 5 0.45 -0.82 -20.25
N PHE A 6 1.32 -1.46 -19.48
CA PHE A 6 2.73 -1.12 -19.32
C PHE A 6 3.57 -1.81 -20.40
N HIS A 7 4.24 -1.04 -21.25
CA HIS A 7 5.11 -1.50 -22.33
C HIS A 7 6.61 -1.41 -22.01
N GLY A 8 6.95 -1.21 -20.76
CA GLY A 8 8.32 -1.09 -20.29
C GLY A 8 8.59 0.24 -19.57
N PRO A 9 9.73 0.33 -18.85
CA PRO A 9 10.05 1.48 -18.04
C PRO A 9 10.20 2.76 -18.87
N GLN A 10 9.91 3.90 -18.22
CA GLN A 10 10.00 5.26 -18.78
C GLN A 10 9.08 5.50 -20.00
N LYS A 11 8.06 4.67 -20.16
CA LYS A 11 6.98 4.87 -21.16
C LYS A 11 5.66 5.12 -20.45
N PRO A 12 4.80 5.99 -21.00
CA PRO A 12 3.44 6.14 -20.45
C PRO A 12 2.67 4.81 -20.62
N LEU A 13 1.73 4.57 -19.74
CA LEU A 13 0.76 3.49 -19.89
C LEU A 13 -0.17 3.84 -21.06
N THR A 14 -0.52 2.84 -21.89
CA THR A 14 -1.50 3.01 -22.96
C THR A 14 -2.81 2.31 -22.61
N ILE A 15 -3.93 2.87 -23.05
CA ILE A 15 -5.24 2.25 -22.84
C ILE A 15 -5.52 1.34 -24.02
N GLU A 16 -5.59 0.03 -23.72
CA GLU A 16 -5.74 -1.03 -24.71
C GLU A 16 -6.96 -1.91 -24.41
N ASN A 17 -7.45 -2.60 -25.43
CA ASN A 17 -8.43 -3.68 -25.25
C ASN A 17 -7.67 -4.98 -24.98
N VAL A 18 -7.73 -5.43 -23.75
CA VAL A 18 -7.10 -6.67 -23.27
C VAL A 18 -8.18 -7.74 -23.07
N ASP A 19 -7.90 -8.96 -23.50
CA ASP A 19 -8.76 -10.11 -23.23
C ASP A 19 -8.48 -10.64 -21.83
N ILE A 20 -9.54 -11.00 -21.11
CA ILE A 20 -9.48 -11.64 -19.81
C ILE A 20 -10.17 -13.01 -19.90
N ASP A 21 -9.53 -14.03 -19.38
CA ASP A 21 -10.04 -15.39 -19.43
C ASP A 21 -11.13 -15.64 -18.37
N THR A 22 -11.81 -16.76 -18.47
CA THR A 22 -12.79 -17.21 -17.49
C THR A 22 -12.10 -17.74 -16.22
N PRO A 23 -12.75 -17.64 -15.04
CA PRO A 23 -12.16 -18.12 -13.79
C PRO A 23 -12.05 -19.64 -13.75
N LEU A 24 -10.84 -20.15 -13.49
CA LEU A 24 -10.53 -21.56 -13.30
C LEU A 24 -10.33 -21.87 -11.80
N GLY A 25 -10.61 -23.11 -11.40
CA GLY A 25 -10.33 -23.59 -10.04
C GLY A 25 -10.87 -22.65 -8.95
N ARG A 26 -9.96 -22.04 -8.19
CA ARG A 26 -10.26 -21.10 -7.09
C ARG A 26 -10.11 -19.63 -7.50
N GLU A 27 -10.28 -19.30 -8.78
CA GLU A 27 -10.24 -17.94 -9.26
C GLU A 27 -11.61 -17.26 -9.23
N VAL A 28 -11.59 -15.96 -9.08
CA VAL A 28 -12.76 -15.07 -9.00
C VAL A 28 -12.57 -13.96 -10.03
N LEU A 29 -13.55 -13.77 -10.88
CA LEU A 29 -13.64 -12.64 -11.79
C LEU A 29 -14.33 -11.48 -11.06
N VAL A 30 -13.63 -10.37 -10.90
CA VAL A 30 -14.11 -9.18 -10.21
C VAL A 30 -14.22 -8.04 -11.21
N ARG A 31 -15.39 -7.41 -11.30
CA ARG A 31 -15.54 -6.11 -11.95
C ARG A 31 -14.94 -5.05 -11.04
N THR A 32 -13.91 -4.37 -11.53
CA THR A 32 -13.26 -3.27 -10.81
C THR A 32 -14.23 -2.08 -10.74
N VAL A 33 -14.47 -1.53 -9.57
CA VAL A 33 -15.25 -0.30 -9.39
C VAL A 33 -14.34 0.87 -9.07
N ALA A 34 -13.28 0.63 -8.31
CA ALA A 34 -12.33 1.65 -7.94
C ALA A 34 -10.92 1.07 -7.82
N SER A 35 -9.91 1.82 -8.27
CA SER A 35 -8.50 1.48 -8.10
C SER A 35 -7.69 2.70 -7.67
N GLY A 36 -7.01 2.60 -6.53
CA GLY A 36 -6.09 3.62 -6.03
C GLY A 36 -4.82 3.69 -6.86
N VAL A 37 -4.31 4.89 -7.08
CA VAL A 37 -3.02 5.11 -7.74
C VAL A 37 -1.91 5.18 -6.69
N CYS A 38 -0.93 4.27 -6.79
CA CYS A 38 0.10 4.07 -5.79
C CYS A 38 1.51 4.37 -6.33
N HIS A 39 2.39 4.90 -5.46
CA HIS A 39 3.81 5.11 -5.79
C HIS A 39 4.52 3.79 -6.14
N SER A 40 4.06 2.66 -5.60
CA SER A 40 4.65 1.36 -5.94
C SER A 40 4.51 1.06 -7.43
N ASP A 41 3.37 1.35 -8.06
CA ASP A 41 3.20 1.19 -9.51
C ASP A 41 4.14 2.13 -10.29
N LEU A 42 4.26 3.38 -9.81
CA LEU A 42 5.15 4.38 -10.43
C LEU A 42 6.63 3.94 -10.39
N HIS A 43 7.08 3.26 -9.35
CA HIS A 43 8.44 2.74 -9.29
C HIS A 43 8.77 1.76 -10.43
N PHE A 44 7.78 1.00 -10.89
CA PHE A 44 7.95 0.12 -12.07
C PHE A 44 7.92 0.93 -13.36
N VAL A 45 7.06 1.93 -13.47
CA VAL A 45 7.01 2.84 -14.63
C VAL A 45 8.31 3.65 -14.73
N ASP A 46 8.85 4.13 -13.63
CA ASP A 46 10.14 4.86 -13.59
C ASP A 46 11.36 3.93 -13.77
N GLY A 47 11.20 2.59 -13.65
CA GLY A 47 12.27 1.61 -13.86
C GLY A 47 13.15 1.37 -12.63
N TYR A 48 12.74 1.81 -11.43
CA TYR A 48 13.47 1.52 -10.19
C TYR A 48 13.38 0.05 -9.77
N TYR A 49 12.33 -0.63 -10.23
CA TYR A 49 12.12 -2.06 -10.02
C TYR A 49 11.83 -2.73 -11.36
N PRO A 50 12.49 -3.86 -11.70
CA PRO A 50 12.24 -4.58 -12.96
C PRO A 50 10.88 -5.30 -12.91
N PHE A 51 10.14 -5.24 -14.02
CA PHE A 51 8.96 -6.06 -14.26
C PHE A 51 8.82 -6.40 -15.74
N PRO A 52 8.38 -7.62 -16.11
CA PRO A 52 8.25 -8.01 -17.51
C PRO A 52 7.10 -7.26 -18.20
N ALA A 53 7.36 -6.80 -19.42
CA ALA A 53 6.36 -6.17 -20.30
C ALA A 53 5.98 -7.13 -21.46
N PRO A 54 4.75 -7.04 -22.02
CA PRO A 54 3.67 -6.17 -21.60
C PRO A 54 3.02 -6.62 -20.28
N ALA A 55 2.47 -5.66 -19.50
CA ALA A 55 1.81 -5.95 -18.25
C ALA A 55 0.64 -4.97 -17.98
N VAL A 56 -0.35 -5.40 -17.20
CA VAL A 56 -1.34 -4.49 -16.60
C VAL A 56 -0.95 -4.28 -15.15
N LEU A 57 -0.70 -3.01 -14.78
CA LEU A 57 -0.33 -2.61 -13.42
C LEU A 57 -1.57 -2.42 -12.52
N GLY A 58 -1.37 -1.80 -11.36
CA GLY A 58 -2.42 -1.54 -10.35
C GLY A 58 -2.58 -2.68 -9.35
N HIS A 59 -2.67 -2.33 -8.07
CA HIS A 59 -2.75 -3.32 -6.99
C HIS A 59 -3.58 -2.86 -5.78
N GLU A 60 -4.30 -1.75 -5.90
CA GLU A 60 -5.11 -1.17 -4.82
C GLU A 60 -6.55 -1.03 -5.29
N ALA A 61 -7.37 -2.08 -5.14
CA ALA A 61 -8.69 -2.09 -5.76
C ALA A 61 -9.81 -2.66 -4.89
N ALA A 62 -11.01 -2.20 -5.19
CA ALA A 62 -12.26 -2.77 -4.74
C ALA A 62 -13.22 -2.94 -5.93
N GLY A 63 -14.08 -3.92 -5.84
CA GLY A 63 -14.99 -4.26 -6.92
C GLY A 63 -16.10 -5.20 -6.50
N ILE A 64 -16.80 -5.73 -7.51
CA ILE A 64 -17.95 -6.63 -7.34
C ILE A 64 -17.65 -7.93 -8.09
N VAL A 65 -17.86 -9.05 -7.44
CA VAL A 65 -17.70 -10.38 -8.02
C VAL A 65 -18.69 -10.56 -9.17
N GLU A 66 -18.21 -10.94 -10.37
CA GLU A 66 -19.05 -11.27 -11.53
C GLU A 66 -19.21 -12.77 -11.73
N ALA A 67 -18.12 -13.52 -11.56
CA ALA A 67 -18.11 -14.97 -11.74
C ALA A 67 -17.06 -15.62 -10.83
N VAL A 68 -17.26 -16.90 -10.55
CA VAL A 68 -16.36 -17.68 -9.70
C VAL A 68 -16.00 -19.00 -10.39
N GLY A 69 -14.79 -19.48 -10.16
CA GLY A 69 -14.35 -20.80 -10.61
C GLY A 69 -15.01 -21.93 -9.79
N PRO A 70 -14.96 -23.16 -10.32
CA PRO A 70 -15.72 -24.28 -9.76
C PRO A 70 -15.31 -24.71 -8.32
N HIS A 71 -14.15 -24.27 -7.84
CA HIS A 71 -13.65 -24.61 -6.52
C HIS A 71 -13.64 -23.42 -5.55
N VAL A 72 -14.26 -22.29 -5.92
CA VAL A 72 -14.43 -21.15 -5.02
C VAL A 72 -15.54 -21.45 -4.02
N SER A 73 -15.28 -21.18 -2.74
CA SER A 73 -16.22 -21.45 -1.65
C SER A 73 -16.60 -20.22 -0.83
N GLU A 74 -15.80 -19.16 -0.88
CA GLU A 74 -15.98 -17.98 -0.02
C GLU A 74 -16.75 -16.85 -0.71
N PHE A 75 -16.94 -16.90 -2.03
CA PHE A 75 -17.48 -15.79 -2.81
C PHE A 75 -18.58 -16.25 -3.77
N ALA A 76 -19.53 -15.34 -4.03
CA ALA A 76 -20.58 -15.50 -5.03
C ALA A 76 -20.73 -14.22 -5.87
N PRO A 77 -21.27 -14.30 -7.10
CA PRO A 77 -21.60 -13.12 -7.90
C PRO A 77 -22.46 -12.13 -7.10
N GLY A 78 -22.11 -10.85 -7.20
CA GLY A 78 -22.72 -9.76 -6.44
C GLY A 78 -21.99 -9.38 -5.14
N ASP A 79 -21.07 -10.21 -4.64
CA ASP A 79 -20.30 -9.87 -3.44
C ASP A 79 -19.38 -8.67 -3.67
N HIS A 80 -19.38 -7.71 -2.75
CA HIS A 80 -18.43 -6.60 -2.71
C HIS A 80 -17.13 -7.07 -2.09
N VAL A 81 -16.00 -6.73 -2.72
CA VAL A 81 -14.68 -7.22 -2.30
C VAL A 81 -13.61 -6.14 -2.35
N ILE A 82 -12.63 -6.27 -1.45
CA ILE A 82 -11.34 -5.59 -1.56
C ILE A 82 -10.30 -6.60 -2.04
N ALA A 83 -9.48 -6.23 -3.02
CA ALA A 83 -8.36 -7.02 -3.49
C ALA A 83 -7.08 -6.68 -2.71
N CYS A 84 -6.27 -7.68 -2.42
CA CYS A 84 -4.99 -7.56 -1.73
C CYS A 84 -3.89 -8.32 -2.44
N LEU A 85 -2.77 -7.65 -2.69
CA LEU A 85 -1.60 -8.25 -3.33
C LEU A 85 -0.89 -9.33 -2.49
N SER A 86 -1.25 -9.46 -1.20
CA SER A 86 -0.74 -10.49 -0.30
C SER A 86 -1.44 -11.85 -0.51
N VAL A 87 -1.61 -12.25 -1.78
CA VAL A 87 -2.18 -13.56 -2.13
C VAL A 87 -1.37 -14.69 -1.49
N PHE A 88 -2.03 -15.68 -0.90
CA PHE A 88 -1.38 -16.72 -0.11
C PHE A 88 -1.89 -18.13 -0.43
N CYS A 89 -1.04 -19.15 -0.23
CA CYS A 89 -1.39 -20.55 -0.51
C CYS A 89 -2.18 -21.22 0.62
N GLY A 90 -2.03 -20.79 1.86
CA GLY A 90 -2.67 -21.36 3.05
C GLY A 90 -1.95 -22.53 3.71
N HIS A 91 -0.88 -23.11 3.13
CA HIS A 91 -0.24 -24.33 3.60
C HIS A 91 1.28 -24.28 3.78
N CYS A 92 1.97 -23.21 3.36
CA CYS A 92 3.41 -23.06 3.64
C CYS A 92 3.63 -22.58 5.08
N ASP A 93 4.86 -22.71 5.60
CA ASP A 93 5.22 -22.36 6.97
C ASP A 93 4.83 -20.92 7.34
N TYR A 94 5.02 -19.97 6.42
CA TYR A 94 4.59 -18.59 6.64
C TYR A 94 3.07 -18.48 6.80
N CYS A 95 2.29 -19.16 5.96
CA CYS A 95 0.83 -19.13 6.07
C CYS A 95 0.35 -19.78 7.38
N LEU A 96 0.88 -20.95 7.71
CA LEU A 96 0.51 -21.68 8.92
C LEU A 96 0.89 -20.95 10.22
N THR A 97 1.92 -20.11 10.18
CA THR A 97 2.33 -19.28 11.32
C THR A 97 1.72 -17.87 11.33
N GLY A 98 0.71 -17.61 10.47
CA GLY A 98 -0.01 -16.33 10.42
C GLY A 98 0.73 -15.19 9.72
N LYS A 99 1.79 -15.49 8.96
CA LYS A 99 2.58 -14.53 8.18
C LYS A 99 2.26 -14.63 6.68
N THR A 100 0.97 -14.64 6.32
CA THR A 100 0.49 -14.85 4.94
C THR A 100 1.07 -13.87 3.93
N TYR A 101 1.39 -12.64 4.36
CA TYR A 101 2.06 -11.61 3.54
C TYR A 101 3.48 -11.99 3.09
N LEU A 102 4.10 -13.00 3.70
CA LEU A 102 5.40 -13.58 3.33
C LEU A 102 5.27 -14.91 2.57
N CYS A 103 4.06 -15.29 2.13
CA CYS A 103 3.84 -16.53 1.39
C CYS A 103 4.79 -16.67 0.20
N GLN A 104 5.51 -17.79 0.12
CA GLN A 104 6.50 -18.08 -0.92
C GLN A 104 5.95 -18.92 -2.08
N THR A 105 4.83 -19.61 -1.86
CA THR A 105 4.17 -20.51 -2.83
C THR A 105 2.79 -19.98 -3.20
N ARG A 106 2.75 -18.71 -3.66
CA ARG A 106 1.50 -18.09 -4.07
C ARG A 106 0.83 -18.87 -5.19
N PRO A 107 -0.51 -19.03 -5.16
CA PRO A 107 -1.23 -19.69 -6.24
C PRO A 107 -1.02 -18.96 -7.58
N VAL A 108 -0.62 -19.70 -8.59
CA VAL A 108 -0.50 -19.26 -9.97
C VAL A 108 -1.10 -20.32 -10.88
N ARG A 109 -1.57 -19.94 -12.06
CA ARG A 109 -2.00 -20.90 -13.09
C ARG A 109 -0.85 -21.79 -13.52
N ALA A 110 -1.15 -23.05 -13.82
CA ALA A 110 -0.19 -23.96 -14.41
C ALA A 110 0.22 -23.47 -15.81
N LYS A 111 1.45 -23.76 -16.24
CA LYS A 111 1.94 -23.34 -17.56
C LYS A 111 1.14 -23.87 -18.75
N ALA A 112 0.41 -24.98 -18.55
CA ALA A 112 -0.45 -25.58 -19.57
C ALA A 112 -1.84 -24.91 -19.65
N GLU A 113 -2.21 -24.08 -18.69
CA GLU A 113 -3.47 -23.35 -18.68
C GLU A 113 -3.37 -22.05 -19.50
N PRO A 114 -4.47 -21.56 -20.10
CA PRO A 114 -4.49 -20.29 -20.79
C PRO A 114 -4.00 -19.13 -19.88
N PRO A 115 -3.34 -18.11 -20.42
CA PRO A 115 -2.97 -16.93 -19.63
C PRO A 115 -4.22 -16.21 -19.14
N LYS A 116 -4.17 -15.62 -17.94
CA LYS A 116 -5.30 -14.84 -17.40
C LYS A 116 -5.62 -13.61 -18.25
N LEU A 117 -4.60 -13.00 -18.81
CA LEU A 117 -4.68 -11.80 -19.65
C LEU A 117 -3.95 -12.05 -20.96
N SER A 118 -4.54 -11.59 -22.06
CA SER A 118 -3.89 -11.60 -23.38
C SER A 118 -4.18 -10.32 -24.16
N TRP A 119 -3.27 -9.93 -25.03
CA TRP A 119 -3.39 -8.78 -25.91
C TRP A 119 -2.83 -9.14 -27.28
N ASN A 120 -3.64 -8.95 -28.33
CA ASN A 120 -3.29 -9.36 -29.68
C ASN A 120 -2.82 -10.84 -29.76
N GLY A 121 -3.48 -11.73 -28.99
CA GLY A 121 -3.15 -13.15 -28.95
C GLY A 121 -1.87 -13.51 -28.18
N GLN A 122 -1.21 -12.54 -27.55
CA GLN A 122 0.00 -12.76 -26.74
C GLN A 122 -0.31 -12.62 -25.26
N PRO A 123 0.34 -13.41 -24.37
CA PRO A 123 0.17 -13.28 -22.93
C PRO A 123 0.58 -11.90 -22.43
N VAL A 124 -0.20 -11.36 -21.47
CA VAL A 124 0.08 -10.13 -20.74
C VAL A 124 0.34 -10.47 -19.28
N ASN A 125 1.39 -9.92 -18.71
CA ASN A 125 1.78 -10.19 -17.33
C ASN A 125 0.79 -9.53 -16.34
N GLN A 126 0.38 -10.30 -15.33
CA GLN A 126 -0.47 -9.83 -14.26
C GLN A 126 0.39 -9.25 -13.14
N PHE A 127 0.27 -7.93 -12.88
CA PHE A 127 1.00 -7.28 -11.81
C PHE A 127 0.37 -7.60 -10.44
N ALA A 128 1.21 -7.92 -9.47
CA ALA A 128 0.84 -8.14 -8.08
C ALA A 128 -0.27 -9.20 -7.88
N ASN A 129 -0.48 -10.12 -8.84
CA ASN A 129 -1.59 -11.07 -8.93
C ASN A 129 -2.98 -10.42 -9.02
N LEU A 130 -3.07 -9.14 -9.36
CA LEU A 130 -4.30 -8.35 -9.42
C LEU A 130 -4.52 -7.70 -10.78
N SER A 131 -3.62 -6.83 -11.23
CA SER A 131 -3.78 -6.02 -12.46
C SER A 131 -4.98 -5.08 -12.38
N ALA A 132 -5.00 -4.21 -11.37
CA ALA A 132 -6.17 -3.43 -11.02
C ALA A 132 -6.42 -2.17 -11.89
N TYR A 133 -5.49 -1.81 -12.79
CA TYR A 133 -5.75 -0.76 -13.78
C TYR A 133 -6.44 -1.33 -15.01
N ALA A 134 -7.55 -2.01 -14.78
CA ALA A 134 -8.41 -2.62 -15.79
C ALA A 134 -9.86 -2.69 -15.28
N GLU A 135 -10.80 -2.74 -16.21
CA GLU A 135 -12.24 -2.87 -15.90
C GLU A 135 -12.58 -4.15 -15.13
N LYS A 136 -11.73 -5.19 -15.23
CA LYS A 136 -11.92 -6.46 -14.52
C LYS A 136 -10.58 -7.03 -14.05
N MET A 137 -10.63 -7.79 -12.97
CA MET A 137 -9.50 -8.53 -12.41
C MET A 137 -9.86 -10.02 -12.30
N LEU A 138 -8.92 -10.91 -12.64
CA LEU A 138 -9.05 -12.35 -12.42
C LEU A 138 -8.08 -12.77 -11.29
N VAL A 139 -8.60 -12.93 -10.08
CA VAL A 139 -7.85 -13.04 -8.83
C VAL A 139 -8.13 -14.39 -8.16
N HIS A 140 -7.12 -14.99 -7.53
CA HIS A 140 -7.36 -16.15 -6.67
C HIS A 140 -8.14 -15.72 -5.40
N GLU A 141 -9.11 -16.52 -4.93
CA GLU A 141 -9.95 -16.18 -3.76
C GLU A 141 -9.14 -15.82 -2.50
N ASN A 142 -7.92 -16.35 -2.34
CA ASN A 142 -7.00 -15.96 -1.28
C ASN A 142 -6.32 -14.58 -1.50
N GLY A 143 -6.73 -13.81 -2.48
CA GLY A 143 -6.34 -12.43 -2.70
C GLY A 143 -7.50 -11.45 -2.47
N LEU A 144 -8.64 -11.95 -1.99
CA LEU A 144 -9.86 -11.15 -1.80
C LEU A 144 -10.36 -11.21 -0.36
N VAL A 145 -11.05 -10.16 0.06
CA VAL A 145 -11.84 -10.13 1.28
C VAL A 145 -13.23 -9.58 0.97
N LYS A 146 -14.25 -10.32 1.39
CA LYS A 146 -15.64 -9.89 1.27
C LYS A 146 -15.91 -8.78 2.28
N ILE A 147 -16.62 -7.76 1.83
CA ILE A 147 -17.01 -6.60 2.64
C ILE A 147 -18.51 -6.35 2.53
N ASP A 148 -19.03 -5.57 3.45
CA ASP A 148 -20.41 -5.10 3.44
C ASP A 148 -20.68 -4.21 2.22
N ASP A 149 -21.81 -4.38 1.56
CA ASP A 149 -22.25 -3.64 0.38
C ASP A 149 -22.48 -2.15 0.64
N GLN A 150 -22.67 -1.75 1.92
CA GLN A 150 -22.78 -0.35 2.33
C GLN A 150 -21.41 0.38 2.39
N MET A 151 -20.30 -0.34 2.28
CA MET A 151 -18.97 0.29 2.23
C MET A 151 -18.72 0.89 0.86
N PRO A 152 -18.51 2.22 0.73
CA PRO A 152 -18.19 2.83 -0.56
C PRO A 152 -16.90 2.28 -1.15
N LEU A 153 -16.96 1.79 -2.39
CA LEU A 153 -15.87 1.02 -2.99
C LEU A 153 -14.62 1.85 -3.31
N ASP A 154 -14.75 3.16 -3.53
CA ASP A 154 -13.62 4.07 -3.69
C ASP A 154 -12.80 4.24 -2.40
N ARG A 155 -13.46 4.24 -1.21
CA ARG A 155 -12.78 4.21 0.09
C ARG A 155 -12.23 2.83 0.39
N ALA A 156 -13.00 1.80 0.05
CA ALA A 156 -12.59 0.40 0.23
C ALA A 156 -11.31 0.08 -0.56
N ALA A 157 -11.15 0.62 -1.78
CA ALA A 157 -9.93 0.46 -2.59
C ALA A 157 -8.67 0.91 -1.84
N LEU A 158 -8.70 2.05 -1.12
CA LEU A 158 -7.56 2.55 -0.35
C LEU A 158 -7.10 1.58 0.74
N ILE A 159 -8.04 0.78 1.27
CA ILE A 159 -7.72 -0.25 2.28
C ILE A 159 -6.89 -1.37 1.64
N GLY A 160 -7.04 -1.64 0.33
CA GLY A 160 -6.35 -2.71 -0.39
C GLY A 160 -4.82 -2.65 -0.33
N CYS A 161 -4.26 -1.43 -0.23
CA CYS A 161 -2.80 -1.26 -0.17
C CYS A 161 -2.38 -0.21 0.87
N GLY A 162 -2.55 1.09 0.58
CA GLY A 162 -1.94 2.17 1.35
C GLY A 162 -2.34 2.19 2.82
N VAL A 163 -3.62 1.97 3.11
CA VAL A 163 -4.16 1.95 4.48
C VAL A 163 -3.69 0.69 5.22
N THR A 164 -3.82 -0.49 4.61
CA THR A 164 -3.33 -1.75 5.19
C THR A 164 -1.85 -1.69 5.48
N THR A 165 -1.06 -1.10 4.57
CA THR A 165 0.38 -0.91 4.77
C THR A 165 0.67 0.03 5.93
N GLY A 166 0.09 1.23 5.94
CA GLY A 166 0.43 2.26 6.93
C GLY A 166 -0.12 1.95 8.33
N VAL A 167 -1.40 1.63 8.45
CA VAL A 167 -2.01 1.26 9.74
C VAL A 167 -1.40 -0.04 10.26
N GLY A 168 -1.19 -1.02 9.38
CA GLY A 168 -0.56 -2.29 9.73
C GLY A 168 0.90 -2.15 10.16
N ALA A 169 1.67 -1.24 9.56
CA ALA A 169 3.05 -0.96 9.99
C ALA A 169 3.10 -0.55 11.46
N VAL A 170 2.11 0.21 11.90
CA VAL A 170 2.00 0.67 13.30
C VAL A 170 1.48 -0.43 14.22
N LEU A 171 0.35 -1.06 13.86
CA LEU A 171 -0.38 -1.98 14.75
C LEU A 171 0.16 -3.41 14.72
N ASN A 172 0.67 -3.88 13.58
CA ASN A 172 1.10 -5.27 13.40
C ASN A 172 2.63 -5.41 13.37
N THR A 173 3.35 -4.50 12.68
CA THR A 173 4.81 -4.58 12.54
C THR A 173 5.51 -3.99 13.75
N ALA A 174 5.35 -2.69 14.01
CA ALA A 174 6.01 -1.99 15.12
C ALA A 174 5.33 -2.27 16.47
N ARG A 175 3.99 -2.46 16.47
CA ARG A 175 3.18 -2.69 17.66
C ARG A 175 3.43 -1.61 18.72
N ILE A 176 3.19 -0.35 18.33
CA ILE A 176 3.48 0.78 19.20
C ILE A 176 2.73 0.69 20.52
N GLU A 177 3.37 1.16 21.59
CA GLU A 177 2.76 1.25 22.90
C GLU A 177 1.94 2.55 23.03
N PRO A 178 0.75 2.51 23.67
CA PRO A 178 0.01 3.72 24.01
C PRO A 178 0.87 4.70 24.80
N GLY A 179 0.75 6.00 24.50
CA GLY A 179 1.57 7.04 25.15
C GLY A 179 2.96 7.24 24.51
N SER A 180 3.34 6.46 23.49
CA SER A 180 4.61 6.59 22.78
C SER A 180 4.72 7.86 21.93
N THR A 181 5.94 8.20 21.55
CA THR A 181 6.27 9.24 20.56
C THR A 181 6.60 8.61 19.23
N VAL A 182 6.06 9.16 18.14
CA VAL A 182 6.17 8.63 16.79
C VAL A 182 6.66 9.70 15.83
N ALA A 183 7.62 9.38 14.96
CA ALA A 183 7.99 10.19 13.80
C ALA A 183 7.61 9.45 12.52
N VAL A 184 7.06 10.17 11.51
CA VAL A 184 6.65 9.62 10.23
C VAL A 184 7.32 10.43 9.13
N PHE A 185 8.25 9.82 8.43
CA PHE A 185 8.95 10.41 7.29
C PHE A 185 8.16 10.13 6.01
N GLY A 186 7.63 11.21 5.42
CA GLY A 186 6.72 11.19 4.28
C GLY A 186 5.25 11.36 4.70
N ALA A 187 4.62 12.42 4.22
CA ALA A 187 3.19 12.71 4.39
C ALA A 187 2.40 12.42 3.09
N GLY A 188 2.80 11.37 2.36
CA GLY A 188 2.04 10.78 1.24
C GLY A 188 0.99 9.79 1.73
N GLY A 189 0.33 9.07 0.81
CA GLY A 189 -0.77 8.16 1.14
C GLY A 189 -0.47 7.14 2.24
N VAL A 190 0.70 6.47 2.18
CA VAL A 190 1.12 5.50 3.22
C VAL A 190 1.46 6.23 4.52
N GLY A 191 2.21 7.34 4.47
CA GLY A 191 2.55 8.10 5.67
C GLY A 191 1.33 8.68 6.39
N LEU A 192 0.33 9.16 5.66
CA LEU A 192 -0.94 9.59 6.24
C LEU A 192 -1.70 8.44 6.90
N ALA A 193 -1.62 7.23 6.35
CA ALA A 193 -2.17 6.03 6.99
C ALA A 193 -1.38 5.63 8.25
N VAL A 194 -0.04 5.78 8.25
CA VAL A 194 0.82 5.59 9.46
C VAL A 194 0.44 6.59 10.55
N ILE A 195 0.25 7.88 10.22
CA ILE A 195 -0.18 8.93 11.15
C ILE A 195 -1.52 8.53 11.81
N GLN A 196 -2.49 8.10 11.03
CA GLN A 196 -3.77 7.64 11.56
C GLN A 196 -3.62 6.37 12.40
N GLY A 197 -2.80 5.40 11.95
CA GLY A 197 -2.46 4.20 12.71
C GLY A 197 -1.84 4.54 14.07
N ALA A 198 -0.91 5.51 14.13
CA ALA A 198 -0.28 5.97 15.35
C ALA A 198 -1.30 6.62 16.30
N ARG A 199 -2.25 7.41 15.77
CA ARG A 199 -3.36 7.96 16.57
C ARG A 199 -4.26 6.85 17.12
N ILE A 200 -4.61 5.87 16.30
CA ILE A 200 -5.45 4.71 16.70
C ILE A 200 -4.72 3.88 17.75
N GLY A 201 -3.40 3.70 17.63
CA GLY A 201 -2.53 3.00 18.58
C GLY A 201 -2.23 3.77 19.87
N GLY A 202 -2.74 5.00 20.01
CA GLY A 202 -2.64 5.78 21.25
C GLY A 202 -1.32 6.52 21.44
N ALA A 203 -0.58 6.84 20.37
CA ALA A 203 0.61 7.69 20.44
C ALA A 203 0.26 9.07 21.03
N ARG A 204 1.07 9.55 22.01
CA ARG A 204 0.89 10.88 22.62
C ARG A 204 1.42 12.03 21.78
N MET A 205 2.40 11.75 20.92
CA MET A 205 3.01 12.71 20.02
C MET A 205 3.26 12.04 18.66
N ILE A 206 2.85 12.69 17.59
CA ILE A 206 3.03 12.23 16.22
C ILE A 206 3.64 13.36 15.40
N VAL A 207 4.90 13.20 14.99
CA VAL A 207 5.66 14.18 14.23
C VAL A 207 5.64 13.77 12.75
N ALA A 208 4.96 14.52 11.90
CA ALA A 208 5.01 14.33 10.46
C ALA A 208 6.19 15.10 9.85
N VAL A 209 7.01 14.41 9.07
CA VAL A 209 8.19 14.95 8.38
C VAL A 209 7.98 14.87 6.87
N ASP A 210 8.04 16.00 6.17
CA ASP A 210 8.01 16.05 4.69
C ASP A 210 8.79 17.28 4.23
N THR A 211 9.13 17.33 2.95
CA THR A 211 9.77 18.51 2.32
C THR A 211 8.75 19.52 1.78
N MET A 212 7.48 19.14 1.70
CA MET A 212 6.39 19.93 1.13
C MET A 212 5.45 20.43 2.23
N GLU A 213 5.52 21.71 2.54
CA GLU A 213 4.69 22.36 3.57
C GLU A 213 3.18 22.23 3.29
N SER A 214 2.78 22.19 2.02
CA SER A 214 1.39 22.01 1.60
C SER A 214 0.74 20.73 2.13
N LYS A 215 1.51 19.69 2.47
CA LYS A 215 1.01 18.44 3.04
C LYS A 215 0.76 18.48 4.55
N PHE A 216 1.29 19.46 5.26
CA PHE A 216 1.21 19.49 6.72
C PHE A 216 -0.20 19.74 7.26
N ALA A 217 -1.01 20.53 6.55
CA ALA A 217 -2.41 20.74 6.93
C ALA A 217 -3.16 19.39 6.94
N LYS A 218 -2.99 18.57 5.89
CA LYS A 218 -3.60 17.25 5.79
C LYS A 218 -3.04 16.28 6.83
N ALA A 219 -1.74 16.31 7.10
CA ALA A 219 -1.12 15.49 8.14
C ALA A 219 -1.72 15.80 9.54
N ARG A 220 -1.90 17.09 9.88
CA ARG A 220 -2.54 17.50 11.14
C ARG A 220 -4.01 17.09 11.21
N GLU A 221 -4.77 17.26 10.13
CA GLU A 221 -6.18 16.84 10.04
C GLU A 221 -6.34 15.34 10.33
N LEU A 222 -5.35 14.53 9.91
CA LEU A 222 -5.36 13.08 10.08
C LEU A 222 -4.69 12.61 11.37
N GLY A 223 -4.12 13.51 12.19
CA GLY A 223 -3.68 13.19 13.55
C GLY A 223 -2.24 13.52 13.90
N ALA A 224 -1.45 14.13 13.01
CA ALA A 224 -0.13 14.63 13.39
C ALA A 224 -0.24 15.78 14.39
N THR A 225 0.49 15.68 15.49
CA THR A 225 0.53 16.72 16.54
C THR A 225 1.57 17.80 16.22
N HIS A 226 2.62 17.43 15.50
CA HIS A 226 3.74 18.30 15.12
C HIS A 226 4.13 18.02 13.66
N THR A 227 4.78 18.99 13.05
CA THR A 227 5.30 18.86 11.67
C THR A 227 6.72 19.41 11.62
N VAL A 228 7.57 18.79 10.80
CA VAL A 228 8.96 19.21 10.55
C VAL A 228 9.17 19.28 9.03
N ASN A 229 9.63 20.42 8.55
CA ASN A 229 9.97 20.60 7.14
C ASN A 229 11.42 20.21 6.88
N ALA A 230 11.65 19.01 6.37
CA ALA A 230 12.98 18.48 6.10
C ALA A 230 13.74 19.20 4.95
N LYS A 231 13.10 20.16 4.26
CA LYS A 231 13.77 21.02 3.28
C LYS A 231 14.49 22.20 3.93
N SER A 232 13.94 22.72 5.02
CA SER A 232 14.50 23.89 5.76
C SER A 232 15.22 23.48 7.04
N ASP A 233 14.87 22.34 7.63
CA ASP A 233 15.32 21.93 8.94
C ASP A 233 16.13 20.64 8.88
N ASP A 234 17.07 20.45 9.82
CA ASP A 234 17.63 19.15 10.12
C ASP A 234 16.56 18.34 10.89
N ALA A 235 15.92 17.42 10.18
CA ALA A 235 14.79 16.66 10.71
C ALA A 235 15.14 15.91 12.00
N VAL A 236 16.34 15.32 12.09
CA VAL A 236 16.79 14.56 13.27
C VAL A 236 16.94 15.49 14.48
N LYS A 237 17.58 16.65 14.32
CA LYS A 237 17.74 17.63 15.39
C LYS A 237 16.39 18.20 15.85
N ALA A 238 15.52 18.55 14.89
CA ALA A 238 14.18 19.07 15.18
C ALA A 238 13.34 18.05 15.98
N ILE A 239 13.32 16.78 15.56
CA ILE A 239 12.61 15.71 16.26
C ILE A 239 13.17 15.53 17.67
N ARG A 240 14.50 15.49 17.83
CA ARG A 240 15.13 15.34 19.16
C ARG A 240 14.83 16.52 20.08
N ALA A 241 14.79 17.73 19.56
CA ALA A 241 14.41 18.92 20.33
C ALA A 241 12.94 18.86 20.79
N LEU A 242 12.02 18.48 19.90
CA LEU A 242 10.60 18.35 20.22
C LEU A 242 10.31 17.26 21.26
N THR A 243 11.09 16.18 21.26
CA THR A 243 10.84 14.98 22.08
C THR A 243 11.71 14.88 23.33
N GLY A 244 12.68 15.76 23.48
CA GLY A 244 13.64 15.71 24.59
C GLY A 244 14.65 14.57 24.46
N GLY A 245 15.03 14.18 23.22
CA GLY A 245 16.10 13.20 23.01
C GLY A 245 15.86 12.14 21.95
N GLY A 246 14.68 12.09 21.35
CA GLY A 246 14.30 11.17 20.26
C GLY A 246 12.95 10.51 20.45
N VAL A 247 12.50 9.79 19.42
CA VAL A 247 11.20 9.11 19.40
C VAL A 247 11.31 7.63 19.80
N ASP A 248 10.19 7.06 20.28
CA ASP A 248 10.04 5.62 20.50
C ASP A 248 10.01 4.84 19.19
N TYR A 249 9.27 5.37 18.21
CA TYR A 249 9.07 4.73 16.91
C TYR A 249 9.24 5.73 15.79
N ALA A 250 9.93 5.32 14.73
CA ALA A 250 10.05 6.09 13.50
C ALA A 250 9.63 5.23 12.30
N PHE A 251 8.91 5.83 11.35
CA PHE A 251 8.41 5.15 10.16
C PHE A 251 8.91 5.86 8.90
N GLU A 252 9.56 5.11 8.03
CA GLU A 252 9.99 5.54 6.71
C GLU A 252 8.91 5.15 5.68
N ALA A 253 8.25 6.14 5.05
CA ALA A 253 7.13 5.93 4.15
C ALA A 253 7.32 6.66 2.79
N ILE A 254 8.58 6.79 2.33
CA ILE A 254 8.96 7.47 1.08
C ILE A 254 9.66 6.50 0.13
N GLY A 255 10.59 5.69 0.65
CA GLY A 255 11.50 4.83 -0.12
C GLY A 255 12.84 5.51 -0.39
N LEU A 256 13.37 6.32 0.54
CA LEU A 256 14.65 6.99 0.40
C LEU A 256 15.67 6.49 1.43
N LYS A 257 16.89 6.18 0.96
CA LYS A 257 18.02 5.83 1.82
C LYS A 257 18.16 6.81 3.00
N LEU A 258 18.26 8.10 2.69
CA LEU A 258 18.44 9.16 3.70
C LEU A 258 17.31 9.16 4.74
N ALA A 259 16.07 8.99 4.32
CA ALA A 259 14.92 8.96 5.23
C ALA A 259 14.98 7.74 6.18
N ALA A 260 15.41 6.58 5.68
CA ALA A 260 15.59 5.38 6.50
C ALA A 260 16.70 5.55 7.54
N GLU A 261 17.81 6.18 7.17
CA GLU A 261 18.91 6.53 8.09
C GLU A 261 18.45 7.55 9.14
N GLN A 262 17.77 8.61 8.73
CA GLN A 262 17.21 9.61 9.64
C GLN A 262 16.15 9.02 10.61
N CYS A 263 15.34 8.04 10.15
CA CYS A 263 14.44 7.29 11.03
C CYS A 263 15.20 6.59 12.17
N PHE A 264 16.32 5.96 11.87
CA PHE A 264 17.15 5.31 12.89
C PHE A 264 17.85 6.33 13.79
N ASP A 265 18.34 7.41 13.21
CA ASP A 265 19.08 8.44 13.96
C ASP A 265 18.19 9.19 14.94
N CYS A 266 16.95 9.50 14.58
CA CYS A 266 16.04 10.23 15.45
C CYS A 266 15.46 9.42 16.61
N LEU A 267 15.76 8.11 16.72
CA LEU A 267 15.32 7.28 17.82
C LEU A 267 16.00 7.64 19.14
N ARG A 268 15.26 7.51 20.24
CA ARG A 268 15.84 7.40 21.59
C ARG A 268 16.45 6.00 21.80
N PRO A 269 17.24 5.78 22.87
CA PRO A 269 17.64 4.42 23.27
C PRO A 269 16.42 3.48 23.40
N GLY A 270 16.54 2.26 22.90
CA GLY A 270 15.45 1.26 22.85
C GLY A 270 14.42 1.46 21.75
N GLY A 271 14.47 2.57 21.00
CA GLY A 271 13.50 2.90 19.94
C GLY A 271 13.62 2.00 18.70
N THR A 272 12.56 1.98 17.88
CA THR A 272 12.46 1.13 16.69
C THR A 272 12.13 1.95 15.45
N ALA A 273 12.95 1.85 14.40
CA ALA A 273 12.67 2.36 13.06
C ALA A 273 12.04 1.26 12.19
N THR A 274 11.00 1.59 11.44
CA THR A 274 10.31 0.68 10.53
C THR A 274 10.36 1.26 9.11
N VAL A 275 11.03 0.55 8.20
CA VAL A 275 11.15 0.93 6.79
C VAL A 275 9.99 0.31 6.02
N ILE A 276 9.17 1.15 5.39
CA ILE A 276 7.97 0.76 4.62
C ILE A 276 8.17 1.06 3.14
N GLY A 277 8.79 2.20 2.85
CA GLY A 277 8.99 2.69 1.48
C GLY A 277 9.87 1.76 0.65
N MET A 278 9.64 1.77 -0.66
CA MET A 278 10.39 0.96 -1.62
C MET A 278 11.69 1.68 -1.98
N ILE A 279 12.77 1.42 -1.24
CA ILE A 279 14.11 1.94 -1.57
C ILE A 279 14.57 1.28 -2.88
N PRO A 280 15.10 2.04 -3.86
CA PRO A 280 15.52 1.52 -5.16
C PRO A 280 16.51 0.36 -5.06
N VAL A 281 16.38 -0.62 -5.98
CA VAL A 281 17.25 -1.79 -6.04
C VAL A 281 18.72 -1.37 -6.13
N GLY A 282 19.57 -1.98 -5.31
CA GLY A 282 21.03 -1.70 -5.25
C GLY A 282 21.42 -0.59 -4.26
N GLN A 283 20.50 0.21 -3.74
CA GLN A 283 20.81 1.17 -2.67
C GLN A 283 20.97 0.46 -1.33
N LYS A 284 21.94 0.88 -0.54
CA LYS A 284 22.25 0.35 0.80
C LYS A 284 22.04 1.44 1.84
N ILE A 285 21.45 1.09 3.00
CA ILE A 285 21.36 1.96 4.18
C ILE A 285 22.64 1.81 5.00
N GLU A 286 23.15 2.93 5.54
CA GLU A 286 24.35 2.98 6.37
C GLU A 286 23.95 3.48 7.77
N LEU A 287 24.31 2.73 8.79
CA LEU A 287 23.90 3.02 10.18
C LEU A 287 25.13 3.06 11.08
N ASP A 288 25.11 3.95 12.09
CA ASP A 288 26.15 4.05 13.10
C ASP A 288 26.11 2.82 14.04
N GLY A 289 27.10 1.94 13.91
CA GLY A 289 27.18 0.67 14.65
C GLY A 289 27.07 0.80 16.15
N PRO A 290 27.75 1.76 16.85
CA PRO A 290 27.62 1.98 18.29
C PRO A 290 26.20 2.22 18.78
N MET A 291 25.28 2.67 17.92
CA MET A 291 23.88 2.91 18.30
C MET A 291 23.11 1.63 18.61
N PHE A 292 23.55 0.48 18.12
CA PHE A 292 22.96 -0.81 18.46
C PHE A 292 23.23 -1.20 19.93
N LEU A 293 24.30 -0.73 20.54
CA LEU A 293 24.55 -0.89 21.98
C LEU A 293 23.56 -0.09 22.85
N ARG A 294 22.81 0.84 22.25
CA ARG A 294 21.71 1.56 22.88
C ARG A 294 20.35 0.91 22.60
N GLU A 295 20.35 -0.35 22.18
CA GLU A 295 19.15 -1.13 21.83
C GLU A 295 18.25 -0.50 20.77
N LYS A 296 18.78 0.41 19.92
CA LYS A 296 18.05 0.90 18.78
C LYS A 296 17.84 -0.24 17.77
N LYS A 297 16.66 -0.28 17.16
CA LYS A 297 16.26 -1.33 16.22
C LYS A 297 15.88 -0.73 14.89
N ILE A 298 16.14 -1.45 13.80
CA ILE A 298 15.58 -1.19 12.48
C ILE A 298 14.99 -2.47 11.94
N GLN A 299 13.82 -2.35 11.33
CA GLN A 299 13.11 -3.50 10.75
C GLN A 299 12.42 -3.12 9.44
N GLY A 300 12.17 -4.11 8.59
CA GLY A 300 11.37 -3.97 7.40
C GLY A 300 9.87 -4.17 7.67
N CYS A 301 9.05 -3.71 6.74
CA CYS A 301 7.60 -3.88 6.77
C CYS A 301 7.10 -4.26 5.38
N SER A 302 6.54 -5.44 5.22
CA SER A 302 5.88 -5.86 3.99
C SER A 302 4.37 -5.71 4.16
N MET A 303 3.77 -4.77 3.43
CA MET A 303 2.32 -4.55 3.42
C MET A 303 1.69 -4.49 4.83
N GLY A 304 2.36 -3.83 5.79
CA GLY A 304 1.87 -3.70 7.16
C GLY A 304 1.86 -5.01 7.94
N SER A 305 2.67 -6.00 7.58
CA SER A 305 2.65 -7.36 8.17
C SER A 305 1.23 -7.90 8.31
N ASN A 306 0.43 -7.74 7.25
CA ASN A 306 -1.02 -7.90 7.26
C ASN A 306 -1.48 -9.36 7.39
N ARG A 307 -2.63 -9.49 8.02
CA ARG A 307 -3.54 -10.63 7.91
C ARG A 307 -4.84 -10.10 7.30
N PHE A 308 -4.78 -9.72 6.03
CA PHE A 308 -5.75 -8.83 5.39
C PHE A 308 -7.22 -9.30 5.54
N LYS A 309 -7.49 -10.61 5.50
CA LYS A 309 -8.85 -11.13 5.74
C LYS A 309 -9.39 -10.82 7.15
N VAL A 310 -8.51 -10.51 8.12
CA VAL A 310 -8.86 -10.10 9.48
C VAL A 310 -8.72 -8.59 9.65
N ASP A 311 -7.64 -8.01 9.11
CA ASP A 311 -7.28 -6.61 9.38
C ASP A 311 -8.16 -5.63 8.59
N MET A 312 -8.49 -5.92 7.30
CA MET A 312 -9.31 -5.02 6.48
C MET A 312 -10.74 -4.82 7.02
N PRO A 313 -11.48 -5.85 7.48
CA PRO A 313 -12.74 -5.65 8.19
C PRO A 313 -12.60 -4.75 9.42
N ARG A 314 -11.53 -4.90 10.21
CA ARG A 314 -11.27 -4.01 11.36
C ARG A 314 -11.01 -2.57 10.95
N TYR A 315 -10.35 -2.34 9.81
CA TYR A 315 -10.12 -0.99 9.29
C TYR A 315 -11.44 -0.35 8.80
N ILE A 316 -12.35 -1.14 8.24
CA ILE A 316 -13.71 -0.69 7.92
C ILE A 316 -14.46 -0.31 9.20
N ASP A 317 -14.34 -1.09 10.27
CA ASP A 317 -14.95 -0.74 11.56
C ASP A 317 -14.34 0.56 12.13
N PHE A 318 -13.03 0.78 12.02
CA PHE A 318 -12.40 2.05 12.42
C PHE A 318 -12.90 3.23 11.57
N TYR A 319 -13.13 3.02 10.27
CA TYR A 319 -13.73 4.03 9.40
C TYR A 319 -15.16 4.37 9.82
N ARG A 320 -15.99 3.37 10.04
CA ARG A 320 -17.40 3.55 10.52
C ARG A 320 -17.48 4.26 11.87
N GLN A 321 -16.51 4.04 12.74
CA GLN A 321 -16.39 4.72 14.03
C GLN A 321 -15.79 6.13 13.93
N GLY A 322 -15.43 6.62 12.74
CA GLY A 322 -14.74 7.90 12.54
C GLY A 322 -13.29 7.94 13.08
N ARG A 323 -12.74 6.78 13.47
CA ARG A 323 -11.35 6.67 13.95
C ARG A 323 -10.34 6.63 12.81
N LEU A 324 -10.73 6.09 11.66
CA LEU A 324 -9.97 6.08 10.42
C LEU A 324 -10.71 6.94 9.39
N LYS A 325 -10.04 7.97 8.88
CA LYS A 325 -10.61 8.94 7.94
C LYS A 325 -10.14 8.58 6.52
N LEU A 326 -11.01 7.99 5.72
CA LEU A 326 -10.71 7.60 4.34
C LEU A 326 -11.18 8.64 3.33
N ASP A 327 -12.28 9.34 3.61
CA ASP A 327 -12.82 10.39 2.76
C ASP A 327 -11.80 11.51 2.55
N GLU A 328 -11.16 11.94 3.63
CA GLU A 328 -10.17 13.00 3.65
C GLU A 328 -8.85 12.63 2.95
N MET A 329 -8.60 11.34 2.74
CA MET A 329 -7.43 10.88 1.99
C MET A 329 -7.63 10.99 0.49
N ILE A 330 -8.86 10.87 -0.03
CA ILE A 330 -9.15 10.96 -1.47
C ILE A 330 -9.19 12.44 -1.86
N THR A 331 -8.15 12.89 -2.56
CA THR A 331 -8.07 14.28 -3.03
C THR A 331 -8.45 14.43 -4.51
N ARG A 332 -8.48 13.32 -5.26
CA ARG A 332 -8.87 13.32 -6.68
C ARG A 332 -9.55 12.00 -7.05
N ARG A 333 -10.58 12.09 -7.88
CA ARG A 333 -11.15 10.96 -8.64
C ARG A 333 -10.91 11.18 -10.12
N GLY A 334 -10.60 10.13 -10.86
CA GLY A 334 -10.37 10.14 -12.30
C GLY A 334 -10.92 8.89 -12.96
N LYS A 335 -10.80 8.80 -14.28
CA LYS A 335 -11.07 7.62 -15.08
C LYS A 335 -9.79 6.84 -15.34
N LEU A 336 -9.88 5.65 -15.91
CA LEU A 336 -8.72 4.83 -16.27
C LEU A 336 -7.75 5.60 -17.20
N GLU A 337 -8.29 6.39 -18.13
CA GLU A 337 -7.54 7.22 -19.06
C GLU A 337 -6.67 8.29 -18.37
N ASP A 338 -7.02 8.67 -17.15
CA ASP A 338 -6.28 9.68 -16.36
C ASP A 338 -5.05 9.10 -15.63
N VAL A 339 -4.73 7.81 -15.78
CA VAL A 339 -3.69 7.11 -14.99
C VAL A 339 -2.31 7.79 -15.08
N ASN A 340 -1.90 8.23 -16.28
CA ASN A 340 -0.61 8.91 -16.46
C ASN A 340 -0.60 10.30 -15.81
N GLU A 341 -1.70 11.05 -15.89
CA GLU A 341 -1.85 12.33 -15.21
C GLU A 341 -1.91 12.15 -13.68
N ALA A 342 -2.52 11.06 -13.21
CA ALA A 342 -2.51 10.72 -11.79
C ALA A 342 -1.08 10.44 -11.28
N PHE A 343 -0.25 9.75 -12.06
CA PHE A 343 1.17 9.56 -11.76
C PHE A 343 1.94 10.88 -11.75
N ARG A 344 1.68 11.77 -12.73
CA ARG A 344 2.31 13.10 -12.77
C ARG A 344 1.96 13.91 -11.52
N ALA A 345 0.68 14.02 -11.20
CA ALA A 345 0.20 14.78 -10.04
C ALA A 345 0.72 14.20 -8.70
N MET A 346 0.82 12.87 -8.60
CA MET A 346 1.40 12.19 -7.43
C MET A 346 2.89 12.50 -7.29
N LYS A 347 3.65 12.48 -8.40
CA LYS A 347 5.09 12.81 -8.43
C LYS A 347 5.36 14.26 -8.07
N ALA A 348 4.47 15.15 -8.49
CA ALA A 348 4.52 16.58 -8.14
C ALA A 348 4.03 16.86 -6.70
N GLY A 349 3.50 15.86 -5.98
CA GLY A 349 2.97 16.02 -4.62
C GLY A 349 1.68 16.84 -4.54
N GLU A 350 0.96 17.00 -5.66
CA GLU A 350 -0.28 17.78 -5.76
C GLU A 350 -1.48 17.08 -5.12
N VAL A 351 -1.40 15.76 -4.94
CA VAL A 351 -2.48 14.91 -4.45
C VAL A 351 -2.02 14.03 -3.29
N ALA A 352 -2.90 13.78 -2.31
CA ALA A 352 -2.66 12.76 -1.28
C ALA A 352 -2.95 11.36 -1.85
N ARG A 353 -4.17 11.16 -2.36
CA ARG A 353 -4.58 9.93 -3.05
C ARG A 353 -5.46 10.26 -4.25
N THR A 354 -5.16 9.63 -5.39
CA THR A 354 -6.06 9.59 -6.56
C THR A 354 -6.69 8.20 -6.65
N VAL A 355 -7.99 8.15 -6.91
CA VAL A 355 -8.73 6.92 -7.15
C VAL A 355 -9.28 6.95 -8.57
N LEU A 356 -8.96 5.95 -9.36
CA LEU A 356 -9.56 5.71 -10.68
C LEU A 356 -10.90 5.00 -10.48
N MET A 357 -11.95 5.56 -11.07
CA MET A 357 -13.32 5.02 -11.02
C MET A 357 -13.62 4.33 -12.34
N PHE A 358 -14.29 3.20 -12.27
CA PHE A 358 -14.76 2.42 -13.41
C PHE A 358 -16.30 2.40 -13.39
N ASP A 359 -16.90 2.55 -14.59
CA ASP A 359 -18.35 2.56 -14.80
C ASP A 359 -18.98 1.18 -14.65
#